data_2a29452944b599b9821eabffb19f82a3
#
_entry.id   2a29452944b599b9821eabffb19f82a3
#
_cell.length_a   1.000
_cell.length_b   1.000
_cell.length_c   1.000
_cell.angle_alpha   90.00
_cell.angle_beta   90.00
_cell.angle_gamma   90.00
#
_symmetry.space_group_name_H-M   'P 1'
#
loop_
_entity.id
_entity.type
_entity.pdbx_description
1 polymer ?
#
loop_
_entity_poly.entity_id
_entity_poly.type
_entity_poly.pdbx_seq_one_letter_code
_entity_poly.pdbx_strand_id
1 'polypeptide(L)'
;GYRLLQEQRDDGSRRSWSYDPASPWSPLAALEQAGDSRSADIYWYHTDLNSAPLEVTDAAGNLCWSGQYDTFGKLQGQTVAGAAKRQGAQYQQPLRYAGQYQDDESGLHYNLFRYYEPEVGRFTTQDPIGLRGGLNLYQYAPNPLIWVDPLGLSGDSVFIHYTDKSGFESIMKTGVLEANAKGKVYITDILMSPNDVMRDILINDPKHVGRGDYAIIFKADPVQMSNIKQSSALEYIHNGRLKLKDVLYSGGNPYSIVSKMNYETRSKLTFNQIKARGSCGG
;
A
#
# COMPACT_ATOMS: atom_id res chain seq x y z
N GLY A 1 -12.81 -14.05 -7.11
CA GLY A 1 -12.08 -12.81 -6.76
C GLY A 1 -12.66 -12.19 -5.51
N TYR A 2 -11.84 -11.51 -4.76
CA TYR A 2 -12.22 -10.96 -3.45
C TYR A 2 -12.45 -9.44 -3.49
N ARG A 3 -12.44 -8.83 -4.67
CA ARG A 3 -12.70 -7.40 -4.87
C ARG A 3 -14.19 -7.14 -5.00
N LEU A 4 -14.66 -6.02 -4.47
CA LEU A 4 -16.02 -5.53 -4.74
C LEU A 4 -16.10 -5.10 -6.19
N LEU A 5 -16.86 -5.82 -6.99
CA LEU A 5 -17.02 -5.52 -8.42
C LEU A 5 -18.31 -4.76 -8.69
N GLN A 6 -19.37 -5.02 -7.90
CA GLN A 6 -20.66 -4.40 -8.10
C GLN A 6 -21.42 -4.32 -6.78
N GLU A 7 -22.19 -3.27 -6.62
CA GLU A 7 -23.26 -3.14 -5.64
C GLU A 7 -24.60 -2.90 -6.35
N GLN A 8 -25.66 -3.38 -5.75
CA GLN A 8 -27.01 -3.05 -6.14
C GLN A 8 -27.71 -2.42 -4.94
N ARG A 9 -28.37 -1.28 -5.15
CA ARG A 9 -29.08 -0.54 -4.11
C ARG A 9 -30.56 -0.86 -4.13
N ASP A 10 -31.26 -0.50 -3.06
CA ASP A 10 -32.69 -0.76 -2.88
C ASP A 10 -33.57 -0.07 -3.95
N ASP A 11 -33.10 1.05 -4.49
CA ASP A 11 -33.76 1.75 -5.60
C ASP A 11 -33.56 1.07 -6.97
N GLY A 12 -32.92 -0.10 -6.99
CA GLY A 12 -32.60 -0.86 -8.20
C GLY A 12 -31.37 -0.34 -8.96
N SER A 13 -30.78 0.79 -8.56
CA SER A 13 -29.57 1.30 -9.18
C SER A 13 -28.38 0.37 -8.92
N ARG A 14 -27.42 0.39 -9.84
CA ARG A 14 -26.19 -0.44 -9.77
C ARG A 14 -24.99 0.43 -9.97
N ARG A 15 -23.94 0.13 -9.18
CA ARG A 15 -22.59 0.67 -9.38
C ARG A 15 -21.63 -0.49 -9.60
N SER A 16 -20.87 -0.44 -10.69
CA SER A 16 -19.85 -1.44 -11.00
C SER A 16 -18.50 -0.78 -11.07
N TRP A 17 -17.50 -1.34 -10.37
CA TRP A 17 -16.13 -0.83 -10.37
C TRP A 17 -15.23 -1.61 -11.30
N SER A 18 -14.38 -0.90 -12.01
CA SER A 18 -13.20 -1.43 -12.68
C SER A 18 -11.93 -0.99 -11.92
N TYR A 19 -10.95 -1.87 -11.91
CA TYR A 19 -9.69 -1.67 -11.19
C TYR A 19 -8.52 -1.63 -12.17
N ASP A 20 -7.46 -0.91 -11.79
CA ASP A 20 -6.24 -0.83 -12.57
C ASP A 20 -5.60 -2.23 -12.67
N PRO A 21 -5.34 -2.74 -13.89
CA PRO A 21 -4.65 -4.03 -14.08
C PRO A 21 -3.25 -4.06 -13.47
N ALA A 22 -2.54 -2.91 -13.40
CA ALA A 22 -1.22 -2.80 -12.81
C ALA A 22 -1.26 -2.65 -11.29
N SER A 23 -2.41 -2.22 -10.73
CA SER A 23 -2.65 -2.08 -9.29
C SER A 23 -4.01 -2.65 -8.93
N PRO A 24 -4.13 -3.97 -8.73
CA PRO A 24 -5.40 -4.69 -8.69
C PRO A 24 -6.42 -4.22 -7.65
N TRP A 25 -5.99 -3.43 -6.68
CA TRP A 25 -6.84 -2.91 -5.61
C TRP A 25 -7.16 -1.42 -5.76
N SER A 26 -6.53 -0.73 -6.74
CA SER A 26 -6.84 0.67 -7.03
C SER A 26 -8.05 0.77 -7.94
N PRO A 27 -9.16 1.36 -7.49
CA PRO A 27 -10.30 1.63 -8.36
C PRO A 27 -9.88 2.63 -9.44
N LEU A 28 -10.20 2.30 -10.69
CA LEU A 28 -9.93 3.13 -11.86
C LEU A 28 -11.16 3.93 -12.25
N ALA A 29 -12.31 3.25 -12.30
CA ALA A 29 -13.57 3.88 -12.67
C ALA A 29 -14.76 3.17 -12.01
N ALA A 30 -15.87 3.88 -11.89
CA ALA A 30 -17.17 3.32 -11.59
C ALA A 30 -18.17 3.62 -12.73
N LEU A 31 -19.02 2.65 -13.00
CA LEU A 31 -20.17 2.77 -13.88
C LEU A 31 -21.42 2.80 -13.01
N GLU A 32 -22.16 3.91 -13.02
CA GLU A 32 -23.45 4.03 -12.34
C GLU A 32 -24.60 3.93 -13.29
N GLN A 33 -25.49 3.00 -13.03
CA GLN A 33 -26.68 2.75 -13.82
C GLN A 33 -27.92 2.88 -12.94
N ALA A 34 -28.89 3.69 -13.34
CA ALA A 34 -30.21 3.71 -12.70
C ALA A 34 -30.98 2.42 -13.02
N GLY A 35 -31.86 1.98 -12.10
CA GLY A 35 -32.50 0.65 -12.15
C GLY A 35 -32.96 0.17 -13.52
N ASP A 36 -33.72 1.00 -14.25
CA ASP A 36 -34.27 0.65 -15.55
C ASP A 36 -33.54 1.29 -16.74
N SER A 37 -32.46 2.01 -16.49
CA SER A 37 -31.72 2.71 -17.54
C SER A 37 -30.79 1.76 -18.29
N ARG A 38 -30.72 1.92 -19.61
CA ARG A 38 -29.72 1.28 -20.48
C ARG A 38 -28.43 2.09 -20.57
N SER A 39 -28.41 3.33 -20.07
CA SER A 39 -27.22 4.19 -20.01
C SER A 39 -26.58 4.13 -18.65
N ALA A 40 -25.27 4.20 -18.60
CA ALA A 40 -24.48 4.31 -17.39
C ALA A 40 -23.67 5.60 -17.41
N ASP A 41 -23.52 6.25 -16.26
CA ASP A 41 -22.59 7.35 -16.07
C ASP A 41 -21.24 6.80 -15.64
N ILE A 42 -20.17 7.39 -16.15
CA ILE A 42 -18.80 6.99 -15.85
C ILE A 42 -18.20 8.01 -14.86
N TYR A 43 -17.60 7.48 -13.79
CA TYR A 43 -16.88 8.25 -12.80
C TYR A 43 -15.45 7.73 -12.71
N TRP A 44 -14.46 8.62 -12.80
CA TRP A 44 -13.04 8.29 -12.73
C TRP A 44 -12.51 8.52 -11.32
N TYR A 45 -11.74 7.56 -10.83
CA TYR A 45 -11.15 7.57 -9.49
C TYR A 45 -9.69 7.99 -9.54
N HIS A 46 -9.32 8.91 -8.66
CA HIS A 46 -7.95 9.35 -8.42
C HIS A 46 -7.58 8.92 -7.01
N THR A 47 -6.65 7.97 -6.90
CA THR A 47 -6.30 7.32 -5.62
C THR A 47 -4.90 7.69 -5.18
N ASP A 48 -4.65 7.55 -3.86
CA ASP A 48 -3.31 7.56 -3.30
C ASP A 48 -2.58 6.21 -3.50
N LEU A 49 -1.39 6.07 -2.88
CA LEU A 49 -0.60 4.84 -2.94
C LEU A 49 -1.25 3.65 -2.23
N ASN A 50 -2.16 3.91 -1.29
CA ASN A 50 -2.90 2.90 -0.54
C ASN A 50 -4.23 2.53 -1.21
N SER A 51 -4.43 3.02 -2.44
CA SER A 51 -5.66 2.85 -3.22
C SER A 51 -6.89 3.56 -2.62
N ALA A 52 -6.68 4.48 -1.65
CA ALA A 52 -7.76 5.30 -1.13
C ALA A 52 -8.15 6.37 -2.15
N PRO A 53 -9.43 6.50 -2.51
CA PRO A 53 -9.89 7.54 -3.41
C PRO A 53 -9.71 8.93 -2.79
N LEU A 54 -8.98 9.80 -3.47
CA LEU A 54 -8.80 11.21 -3.07
C LEU A 54 -9.81 12.11 -3.78
N GLU A 55 -10.07 11.82 -5.05
CA GLU A 55 -11.01 12.56 -5.88
C GLU A 55 -11.77 11.60 -6.81
N VAL A 56 -12.97 11.99 -7.17
CA VAL A 56 -13.78 11.34 -8.20
C VAL A 56 -14.28 12.40 -9.16
N THR A 57 -14.07 12.17 -10.47
CA THR A 57 -14.52 13.07 -11.54
C THR A 57 -15.53 12.39 -12.46
N ASP A 58 -16.40 13.17 -13.08
CA ASP A 58 -17.29 12.67 -14.15
C ASP A 58 -16.53 12.47 -15.47
N ALA A 59 -17.26 12.03 -16.51
CA ALA A 59 -16.68 11.81 -17.83
C ALA A 59 -16.16 13.09 -18.51
N ALA A 60 -16.62 14.26 -18.08
CA ALA A 60 -16.19 15.55 -18.58
C ALA A 60 -14.99 16.13 -17.76
N GLY A 61 -14.54 15.43 -16.71
CA GLY A 61 -13.47 15.85 -15.83
C GLY A 61 -13.90 16.80 -14.71
N ASN A 62 -15.21 16.99 -14.50
CA ASN A 62 -15.67 17.83 -13.38
C ASN A 62 -15.53 17.04 -12.07
N LEU A 63 -15.07 17.74 -11.02
CA LEU A 63 -14.97 17.15 -9.69
C LEU A 63 -16.37 16.81 -9.15
N CYS A 64 -16.57 15.56 -8.75
CA CYS A 64 -17.82 15.07 -8.18
C CYS A 64 -17.72 14.85 -6.68
N TRP A 65 -16.57 14.38 -6.24
CA TRP A 65 -16.27 14.12 -4.84
C TRP A 65 -14.79 14.28 -4.57
N SER A 66 -14.44 14.79 -3.39
CA SER A 66 -13.07 14.74 -2.87
C SER A 66 -13.09 14.44 -1.38
N GLY A 67 -12.07 13.70 -0.90
CA GLY A 67 -11.92 13.31 0.50
C GLY A 67 -10.53 13.57 1.02
N GLN A 68 -10.46 13.87 2.31
CA GLN A 68 -9.22 14.01 3.06
C GLN A 68 -9.19 12.96 4.16
N TYR A 69 -8.09 12.23 4.27
CA TYR A 69 -7.92 11.15 5.22
C TYR A 69 -6.83 11.50 6.24
N ASP A 70 -7.00 10.98 7.46
CA ASP A 70 -5.89 10.95 8.42
C ASP A 70 -4.91 9.80 8.13
N THR A 71 -3.93 9.65 9.01
CA THR A 71 -2.87 8.64 8.89
C THR A 71 -3.40 7.20 8.91
N PHE A 72 -4.56 6.98 9.53
CA PHE A 72 -5.17 5.66 9.67
C PHE A 72 -6.35 5.43 8.72
N GLY A 73 -6.54 6.32 7.74
CA GLY A 73 -7.56 6.16 6.71
C GLY A 73 -8.96 6.58 7.11
N LYS A 74 -9.13 7.25 8.27
CA LYS A 74 -10.38 7.88 8.63
C LYS A 74 -10.62 9.08 7.73
N LEU A 75 -11.80 9.16 7.15
CA LEU A 75 -12.24 10.33 6.39
C LEU A 75 -12.45 11.51 7.33
N GLN A 76 -11.59 12.52 7.28
CA GLN A 76 -11.65 13.72 8.12
C GLN A 76 -12.58 14.78 7.54
N GLY A 77 -12.72 14.80 6.23
CA GLY A 77 -13.59 15.73 5.53
C GLY A 77 -13.80 15.29 4.09
N GLN A 78 -14.94 15.66 3.56
CA GLN A 78 -15.27 15.43 2.16
C GLN A 78 -16.00 16.63 1.56
N THR A 79 -15.81 16.82 0.27
CA THR A 79 -16.56 17.79 -0.53
C THR A 79 -17.29 17.04 -1.63
N VAL A 80 -18.58 17.32 -1.80
CA VAL A 80 -19.40 16.80 -2.88
C VAL A 80 -19.83 17.96 -3.76
N ALA A 81 -19.35 17.98 -5.00
CA ALA A 81 -19.63 19.08 -5.91
C ALA A 81 -21.08 18.98 -6.46
N GLY A 82 -21.65 20.14 -6.76
CA GLY A 82 -23.04 20.24 -7.25
C GLY A 82 -23.33 19.52 -8.57
N ALA A 83 -22.31 19.32 -9.42
CA ALA A 83 -22.41 18.57 -10.68
C ALA A 83 -22.60 17.05 -10.47
N ALA A 84 -22.25 16.54 -9.31
CA ALA A 84 -22.42 15.13 -8.94
C ALA A 84 -23.84 14.75 -8.50
N LYS A 85 -24.78 15.66 -8.62
CA LYS A 85 -26.17 15.40 -8.24
C LYS A 85 -26.91 14.68 -9.37
N ARG A 86 -26.93 13.37 -9.31
CA ARG A 86 -27.89 12.60 -10.09
C ARG A 86 -29.25 12.66 -9.40
N GLN A 87 -30.27 13.20 -10.05
CA GLN A 87 -31.65 13.28 -9.52
C GLN A 87 -31.77 13.86 -8.09
N GLY A 88 -30.87 14.79 -7.72
CA GLY A 88 -30.91 15.42 -6.40
C GLY A 88 -30.15 14.70 -5.29
N ALA A 89 -29.63 13.50 -5.52
CA ALA A 89 -28.80 12.78 -4.56
C ALA A 89 -27.33 13.21 -4.63
N GLN A 90 -26.66 13.26 -3.49
CA GLN A 90 -25.21 13.51 -3.44
C GLN A 90 -24.44 12.26 -3.87
N TYR A 91 -23.29 12.44 -4.54
CA TYR A 91 -22.41 11.35 -4.88
C TYR A 91 -21.84 10.72 -3.59
N GLN A 92 -22.08 9.42 -3.40
CA GLN A 92 -21.55 8.66 -2.27
C GLN A 92 -20.31 7.90 -2.72
N GLN A 93 -19.22 8.04 -1.97
CA GLN A 93 -17.95 7.37 -2.21
C GLN A 93 -17.61 6.49 -1.00
N PRO A 94 -17.92 5.17 -1.04
CA PRO A 94 -17.75 4.29 0.12
C PRO A 94 -16.39 3.59 0.18
N LEU A 95 -15.60 3.59 -0.90
CA LEU A 95 -14.30 2.92 -0.90
C LEU A 95 -13.32 3.66 0.02
N ARG A 96 -12.44 2.89 0.69
CA ARG A 96 -11.43 3.40 1.62
C ARG A 96 -10.06 2.87 1.17
N TYR A 97 -9.22 2.40 2.06
CA TYR A 97 -7.96 1.75 1.69
C TYR A 97 -8.20 0.52 0.80
N ALA A 98 -7.15 -0.04 0.21
CA ALA A 98 -7.22 -1.22 -0.65
C ALA A 98 -8.12 -2.32 -0.05
N GLY A 99 -9.18 -2.69 -0.78
CA GLY A 99 -10.14 -3.71 -0.35
C GLY A 99 -11.15 -3.29 0.72
N GLN A 100 -11.11 -2.03 1.18
CA GLN A 100 -12.02 -1.52 2.20
C GLN A 100 -13.26 -0.83 1.62
N TYR A 101 -14.38 -1.06 2.29
CA TYR A 101 -15.67 -0.43 2.05
C TYR A 101 -16.22 0.12 3.36
N GLN A 102 -16.58 1.40 3.42
CA GLN A 102 -17.16 1.99 4.61
C GLN A 102 -18.59 1.48 4.81
N ASP A 103 -18.84 0.98 5.98
CA ASP A 103 -20.17 0.71 6.51
C ASP A 103 -20.68 1.97 7.22
N ASP A 104 -21.67 2.63 6.64
CA ASP A 104 -22.20 3.91 7.15
C ASP A 104 -22.99 3.72 8.46
N GLU A 105 -23.48 2.52 8.76
CA GLU A 105 -24.23 2.25 10.00
C GLU A 105 -23.30 2.17 11.20
N SER A 106 -22.17 1.48 11.05
CA SER A 106 -21.21 1.29 12.16
C SER A 106 -20.06 2.29 12.15
N GLY A 107 -19.80 2.95 11.01
CA GLY A 107 -18.60 3.78 10.80
C GLY A 107 -17.33 2.98 10.59
N LEU A 108 -17.39 1.66 10.63
CA LEU A 108 -16.27 0.75 10.40
C LEU A 108 -15.99 0.58 8.91
N HIS A 109 -14.79 0.12 8.58
CA HIS A 109 -14.47 -0.26 7.20
C HIS A 109 -14.51 -1.79 7.08
N TYR A 110 -15.46 -2.31 6.31
CA TYR A 110 -15.51 -3.72 5.94
C TYR A 110 -14.32 -4.07 5.06
N ASN A 111 -13.53 -5.03 5.46
CA ASN A 111 -12.33 -5.49 4.78
C ASN A 111 -12.32 -7.01 4.66
N LEU A 112 -13.27 -7.55 3.91
CA LEU A 112 -13.53 -8.96 3.61
C LEU A 112 -13.59 -9.89 4.84
N PHE A 113 -12.45 -10.19 5.46
CA PHE A 113 -12.38 -11.13 6.60
C PHE A 113 -12.46 -10.44 7.96
N ARG A 114 -12.29 -9.11 8.01
CA ARG A 114 -12.34 -8.31 9.24
C ARG A 114 -13.01 -6.96 9.02
N TYR A 115 -13.41 -6.34 10.12
CA TYR A 115 -13.77 -4.92 10.14
C TYR A 115 -12.61 -4.11 10.71
N TYR A 116 -12.25 -3.06 10.02
CA TYR A 116 -11.22 -2.11 10.43
C TYR A 116 -11.87 -0.90 11.11
N GLU A 117 -11.33 -0.51 12.26
CA GLU A 117 -11.74 0.65 13.04
C GLU A 117 -10.80 1.83 12.76
N PRO A 118 -11.21 2.80 11.92
CA PRO A 118 -10.32 3.89 11.52
C PRO A 118 -10.01 4.88 12.66
N GLU A 119 -10.85 4.97 13.71
CA GLU A 119 -10.60 5.85 14.86
C GLU A 119 -9.37 5.43 15.66
N VAL A 120 -9.11 4.14 15.74
CA VAL A 120 -7.99 3.57 16.48
C VAL A 120 -6.94 2.90 15.62
N GLY A 121 -7.13 2.87 14.30
CA GLY A 121 -6.15 2.39 13.35
C GLY A 121 -5.88 0.88 13.38
N ARG A 122 -6.88 0.07 13.73
CA ARG A 122 -6.72 -1.39 13.85
C ARG A 122 -7.99 -2.17 13.49
N PHE A 123 -7.85 -3.47 13.30
CA PHE A 123 -8.99 -4.37 13.16
C PHE A 123 -9.74 -4.56 14.48
N THR A 124 -11.05 -4.81 14.41
CA THR A 124 -11.92 -5.03 15.56
C THR A 124 -11.81 -6.45 16.11
N THR A 125 -11.34 -7.40 15.30
CA THR A 125 -11.18 -8.81 15.65
C THR A 125 -9.74 -9.28 15.41
N GLN A 126 -9.37 -10.37 16.06
CA GLN A 126 -8.07 -11.01 15.84
C GLN A 126 -7.94 -11.51 14.39
N ASP A 127 -6.72 -11.56 13.91
CA ASP A 127 -6.41 -12.10 12.59
C ASP A 127 -6.83 -13.57 12.50
N PRO A 128 -7.69 -13.96 11.55
CA PRO A 128 -8.10 -15.35 11.36
C PRO A 128 -6.94 -16.30 11.04
N ILE A 129 -5.83 -15.79 10.47
CA ILE A 129 -4.62 -16.58 10.23
C ILE A 129 -3.67 -16.60 11.43
N GLY A 130 -4.05 -15.93 12.53
CA GLY A 130 -3.29 -15.89 13.78
C GLY A 130 -1.93 -15.23 13.61
N LEU A 131 -0.92 -15.75 14.29
CA LEU A 131 0.44 -15.21 14.27
C LEU A 131 1.11 -15.24 12.88
N ARG A 132 0.50 -15.84 11.88
CA ARG A 132 0.97 -15.75 10.48
C ARG A 132 0.80 -14.34 9.90
N GLY A 133 -0.17 -13.57 10.41
CA GLY A 133 -0.39 -12.18 10.05
C GLY A 133 0.45 -11.18 10.83
N GLY A 134 1.26 -11.65 11.79
CA GLY A 134 2.11 -10.82 12.66
C GLY A 134 1.88 -11.07 14.13
N LEU A 135 2.70 -10.45 14.99
CA LEU A 135 2.58 -10.59 16.45
C LEU A 135 1.38 -9.84 17.01
N ASN A 136 1.02 -8.71 16.42
CA ASN A 136 -0.16 -7.95 16.81
C ASN A 136 -1.35 -8.38 15.96
N LEU A 137 -2.17 -9.27 16.50
CA LEU A 137 -3.31 -9.87 15.82
C LEU A 137 -4.40 -8.88 15.37
N TYR A 138 -4.35 -7.64 15.83
CA TYR A 138 -5.31 -6.57 15.50
C TYR A 138 -4.73 -5.52 14.54
N GLN A 139 -3.46 -5.63 14.20
CA GLN A 139 -2.79 -4.66 13.36
C GLN A 139 -3.33 -4.70 11.93
N TYR A 140 -3.55 -3.51 11.34
CA TYR A 140 -3.85 -3.39 9.92
C TYR A 140 -2.57 -3.60 9.10
N ALA A 141 -1.55 -2.80 9.39
CA ALA A 141 -0.26 -2.85 8.71
C ALA A 141 0.81 -2.24 9.64
N PRO A 142 2.08 -2.64 9.51
CA PRO A 142 3.18 -2.03 10.28
C PRO A 142 3.32 -0.53 10.04
N ASN A 143 3.08 -0.09 8.82
CA ASN A 143 3.04 1.31 8.44
C ASN A 143 1.91 1.55 7.42
N PRO A 144 0.75 2.08 7.85
CA PRO A 144 -0.41 2.27 6.98
C PRO A 144 -0.20 3.30 5.86
N LEU A 145 0.92 4.05 5.85
CA LEU A 145 1.24 4.98 4.77
C LEU A 145 1.83 4.31 3.53
N ILE A 146 2.34 3.09 3.67
CA ILE A 146 3.04 2.38 2.58
C ILE A 146 2.63 0.91 2.45
N TRP A 147 1.78 0.43 3.34
CA TRP A 147 1.33 -0.96 3.39
C TRP A 147 -0.17 -1.04 3.24
N VAL A 148 -0.62 -2.08 2.54
CA VAL A 148 -2.04 -2.36 2.35
C VAL A 148 -2.37 -3.78 2.80
N ASP A 149 -3.53 -3.96 3.43
CA ASP A 149 -4.10 -5.26 3.75
C ASP A 149 -5.47 -5.42 3.04
N PRO A 150 -5.48 -5.79 1.77
CA PRO A 150 -6.71 -5.79 0.99
C PRO A 150 -7.71 -6.88 1.38
N LEU A 151 -7.27 -7.86 2.15
CA LEU A 151 -8.10 -8.99 2.57
C LEU A 151 -8.49 -8.94 4.04
N GLY A 152 -7.89 -8.05 4.84
CA GLY A 152 -8.05 -8.07 6.28
C GLY A 152 -7.45 -9.33 6.92
N LEU A 153 -6.35 -9.85 6.37
CA LEU A 153 -5.65 -11.05 6.88
C LEU A 153 -4.21 -10.79 7.28
N SER A 154 -3.57 -9.82 6.69
CA SER A 154 -2.29 -9.20 7.06
C SER A 154 -1.94 -8.21 5.97
N GLY A 155 -1.18 -7.17 6.29
CA GLY A 155 -0.54 -6.39 5.23
C GLY A 155 0.42 -7.28 4.43
N ASP A 156 0.43 -7.14 3.11
CA ASP A 156 1.52 -7.67 2.28
C ASP A 156 2.82 -7.14 2.87
N SER A 157 3.61 -7.99 3.49
CA SER A 157 4.82 -7.58 4.18
C SER A 157 5.87 -7.16 3.17
N VAL A 158 6.00 -5.84 3.02
CA VAL A 158 7.03 -5.24 2.17
C VAL A 158 8.27 -5.02 3.01
N PHE A 159 9.36 -5.61 2.60
CA PHE A 159 10.65 -5.44 3.24
C PHE A 159 11.65 -4.76 2.32
N ILE A 160 12.62 -4.14 2.94
CA ILE A 160 13.73 -3.47 2.29
C ILE A 160 15.02 -4.14 2.75
N HIS A 161 15.85 -4.53 1.78
CA HIS A 161 17.23 -4.93 2.04
C HIS A 161 18.15 -3.85 1.50
N TYR A 162 18.96 -3.29 2.39
CA TYR A 162 19.99 -2.32 2.04
C TYR A 162 21.31 -3.01 1.78
N THR A 163 22.02 -2.57 0.75
CA THR A 163 23.29 -3.16 0.33
C THR A 163 24.19 -2.15 -0.38
N ASP A 164 25.46 -2.52 -0.57
CA ASP A 164 26.38 -1.82 -1.46
C ASP A 164 26.19 -2.26 -2.93
N LYS A 165 26.95 -1.65 -3.83
CA LYS A 165 26.87 -1.93 -5.27
C LYS A 165 27.15 -3.41 -5.58
N SER A 166 28.18 -3.98 -4.98
CA SER A 166 28.57 -5.37 -5.28
C SER A 166 27.55 -6.38 -4.77
N GLY A 167 27.01 -6.16 -3.58
CA GLY A 167 25.90 -6.94 -3.04
C GLY A 167 24.65 -6.83 -3.91
N PHE A 168 24.31 -5.62 -4.35
CA PHE A 168 23.19 -5.38 -5.24
C PHE A 168 23.33 -6.17 -6.55
N GLU A 169 24.46 -6.09 -7.23
CA GLU A 169 24.71 -6.82 -8.49
C GLU A 169 24.61 -8.34 -8.30
N SER A 170 25.17 -8.84 -7.20
CA SER A 170 25.08 -10.26 -6.83
C SER A 170 23.64 -10.73 -6.60
N ILE A 171 22.89 -9.97 -5.83
CA ILE A 171 21.48 -10.28 -5.50
C ILE A 171 20.62 -10.25 -6.77
N MET A 172 20.81 -9.24 -7.63
CA MET A 172 20.05 -9.13 -8.88
C MET A 172 20.35 -10.26 -9.85
N LYS A 173 21.56 -10.80 -9.83
CA LYS A 173 21.98 -11.97 -10.64
C LYS A 173 21.39 -13.29 -10.13
N THR A 174 21.34 -13.45 -8.81
CA THR A 174 20.93 -14.73 -8.18
C THR A 174 19.46 -14.78 -7.79
N GLY A 175 18.83 -13.61 -7.56
CA GLY A 175 17.50 -13.50 -6.97
C GLY A 175 17.44 -13.93 -5.49
N VAL A 176 18.60 -13.95 -4.80
CA VAL A 176 18.70 -14.46 -3.42
C VAL A 176 19.46 -13.48 -2.54
N LEU A 177 18.92 -13.21 -1.36
CA LEU A 177 19.64 -12.60 -0.26
C LEU A 177 20.41 -13.71 0.49
N GLU A 178 21.73 -13.70 0.38
CA GLU A 178 22.59 -14.66 1.06
C GLU A 178 22.67 -14.36 2.56
N ALA A 179 22.61 -15.43 3.35
CA ALA A 179 22.80 -15.29 4.79
C ALA A 179 24.25 -14.94 5.14
N ASN A 180 24.43 -14.12 6.16
CA ASN A 180 25.76 -13.80 6.69
C ASN A 180 26.39 -15.03 7.40
N ALA A 181 27.60 -14.86 7.96
CA ALA A 181 28.31 -15.91 8.69
C ALA A 181 27.54 -16.47 9.92
N LYS A 182 26.54 -15.75 10.42
CA LYS A 182 25.64 -16.19 11.49
C LYS A 182 24.37 -16.89 10.96
N GLY A 183 24.28 -17.16 9.67
CA GLY A 183 23.12 -17.76 9.02
C GLY A 183 21.90 -16.86 8.93
N LYS A 184 22.07 -15.53 8.94
CA LYS A 184 20.96 -14.57 9.01
C LYS A 184 20.98 -13.57 7.86
N VAL A 185 19.78 -13.24 7.37
CA VAL A 185 19.51 -12.11 6.49
C VAL A 185 18.80 -11.03 7.31
N TYR A 186 19.28 -9.79 7.22
CA TYR A 186 18.69 -8.63 7.88
C TYR A 186 17.93 -7.80 6.87
N ILE A 187 16.71 -7.44 7.23
CA ILE A 187 15.79 -6.64 6.41
C ILE A 187 15.05 -5.65 7.32
N THR A 188 14.48 -4.62 6.76
CA THR A 188 13.68 -3.62 7.48
C THR A 188 12.40 -3.33 6.70
N ASP A 189 11.43 -2.76 7.34
CA ASP A 189 10.21 -2.22 6.72
C ASP A 189 10.23 -0.69 6.62
N ILE A 190 11.35 -0.06 6.96
CA ILE A 190 11.50 1.38 7.01
C ILE A 190 12.41 1.87 5.87
N LEU A 191 11.90 2.80 5.06
CA LEU A 191 12.71 3.49 4.07
C LEU A 191 13.55 4.57 4.74
N MET A 192 14.87 4.40 4.72
CA MET A 192 15.85 5.24 5.42
C MET A 192 16.86 5.84 4.45
N SER A 193 17.42 7.00 4.80
CA SER A 193 18.55 7.55 4.05
C SER A 193 19.80 6.65 4.19
N PRO A 194 20.75 6.70 3.25
CA PRO A 194 22.01 5.95 3.38
C PRO A 194 22.74 6.22 4.71
N ASN A 195 22.72 7.46 5.18
CA ASN A 195 23.35 7.84 6.46
C ASN A 195 22.61 7.25 7.66
N ASP A 196 21.26 7.24 7.62
CA ASP A 196 20.47 6.64 8.69
C ASP A 196 20.62 5.12 8.73
N VAL A 197 20.70 4.45 7.57
CA VAL A 197 21.02 3.01 7.49
C VAL A 197 22.36 2.72 8.15
N MET A 198 23.37 3.52 7.84
CA MET A 198 24.70 3.36 8.44
C MET A 198 24.69 3.60 9.95
N ARG A 199 23.99 4.65 10.41
CA ARG A 199 23.95 5.01 11.83
C ARG A 199 23.10 4.05 12.65
N ASP A 200 21.88 3.73 12.20
CA ASP A 200 20.85 3.13 13.02
C ASP A 200 20.76 1.59 12.86
N ILE A 201 21.12 1.07 11.67
CA ILE A 201 21.11 -0.36 11.38
C ILE A 201 22.53 -0.95 11.44
N LEU A 202 23.50 -0.31 10.81
CA LEU A 202 24.86 -0.85 10.66
C LEU A 202 25.84 -0.32 11.71
N ILE A 203 25.36 0.52 12.65
CA ILE A 203 26.08 1.03 13.83
C ILE A 203 27.42 1.68 13.43
N ASN A 204 27.46 2.36 12.28
CA ASN A 204 28.66 3.00 11.71
C ASN A 204 29.89 2.10 11.63
N ASP A 205 29.72 0.76 11.49
CA ASP A 205 30.85 -0.15 11.32
C ASP A 205 31.51 0.12 9.93
N PRO A 206 32.82 0.45 9.89
CA PRO A 206 33.52 0.74 8.64
C PRO A 206 33.45 -0.38 7.59
N LYS A 207 33.21 -1.61 8.02
CA LYS A 207 33.02 -2.77 7.11
C LYS A 207 31.76 -2.68 6.27
N HIS A 208 30.84 -1.79 6.63
CA HIS A 208 29.54 -1.65 5.99
C HIS A 208 29.40 -0.36 5.20
N VAL A 209 30.50 0.37 4.95
CA VAL A 209 30.49 1.58 4.13
C VAL A 209 29.84 1.29 2.76
N GLY A 210 28.90 2.17 2.35
CA GLY A 210 28.15 2.02 1.09
C GLY A 210 26.95 1.07 1.15
N ARG A 211 26.73 0.32 2.23
CA ARG A 211 25.59 -0.61 2.32
C ARG A 211 24.22 0.04 2.41
N GLY A 212 24.13 1.34 2.53
CA GLY A 212 22.88 2.09 2.43
C GLY A 212 22.62 2.67 1.03
N ASP A 213 23.55 2.53 0.09
CA ASP A 213 23.51 3.20 -1.21
C ASP A 213 22.50 2.55 -2.18
N TYR A 214 22.25 1.26 -2.04
CA TYR A 214 21.29 0.50 -2.82
C TYR A 214 20.21 -0.11 -1.94
N ALA A 215 19.00 -0.21 -2.50
CA ALA A 215 17.86 -0.82 -1.85
C ALA A 215 17.15 -1.80 -2.78
N ILE A 216 16.72 -2.92 -2.20
CA ILE A 216 15.83 -3.88 -2.83
C ILE A 216 14.57 -3.95 -1.97
N ILE A 217 13.45 -3.56 -2.55
CA ILE A 217 12.13 -3.55 -1.90
C ILE A 217 11.34 -4.71 -2.49
N PHE A 218 10.87 -5.60 -1.64
CA PHE A 218 10.23 -6.84 -2.05
C PHE A 218 9.10 -7.23 -1.10
N LYS A 219 8.17 -8.04 -1.60
CA LYS A 219 7.14 -8.69 -0.79
C LYS A 219 7.64 -10.05 -0.34
N ALA A 220 7.38 -10.40 0.92
CA ALA A 220 7.60 -11.74 1.43
C ALA A 220 6.29 -12.54 1.39
N ASP A 221 6.34 -13.75 0.88
CA ASP A 221 5.18 -14.64 0.90
C ASP A 221 4.89 -15.19 2.31
N PRO A 222 3.70 -15.78 2.56
CA PRO A 222 3.34 -16.31 3.88
C PRO A 222 4.32 -17.35 4.44
N VAL A 223 4.97 -18.14 3.59
CA VAL A 223 5.96 -19.11 4.03
C VAL A 223 7.24 -18.45 4.47
N GLN A 224 7.71 -17.43 3.74
CA GLN A 224 8.86 -16.62 4.11
C GLN A 224 8.56 -15.82 5.39
N MET A 225 7.34 -15.25 5.49
CA MET A 225 6.91 -14.51 6.68
C MET A 225 6.99 -15.35 7.96
N SER A 226 6.67 -16.63 7.90
CA SER A 226 6.75 -17.53 9.06
C SER A 226 8.17 -17.64 9.63
N ASN A 227 9.19 -17.35 8.83
CA ASN A 227 10.61 -17.43 9.19
C ASN A 227 11.24 -16.04 9.46
N ILE A 228 10.49 -14.96 9.26
CA ILE A 228 10.93 -13.59 9.54
C ILE A 228 10.50 -13.22 10.96
N LYS A 229 11.45 -12.77 11.76
CA LYS A 229 11.21 -12.35 13.15
C LYS A 229 11.75 -10.94 13.35
N GLN A 230 10.97 -10.12 14.02
CA GLN A 230 11.48 -8.81 14.44
C GLN A 230 12.59 -8.98 15.45
N SER A 231 13.73 -8.34 15.22
CA SER A 231 14.91 -8.38 16.09
C SER A 231 15.12 -7.09 16.87
N SER A 232 14.64 -5.98 16.31
CA SER A 232 14.65 -4.67 16.96
C SER A 232 13.48 -3.83 16.42
N ALA A 233 13.37 -2.59 16.89
CA ALA A 233 12.38 -1.64 16.36
C ALA A 233 12.57 -1.32 14.86
N LEU A 234 13.78 -1.55 14.33
CA LEU A 234 14.13 -1.16 12.95
C LEU A 234 14.46 -2.35 12.05
N GLU A 235 14.61 -3.56 12.61
CA GLU A 235 15.10 -4.70 11.86
C GLU A 235 14.29 -5.97 12.07
N TYR A 236 14.24 -6.75 11.00
CA TYR A 236 13.75 -8.11 10.97
C TYR A 236 14.86 -9.06 10.53
N ILE A 237 14.81 -10.29 11.01
CA ILE A 237 15.77 -11.35 10.69
C ILE A 237 15.05 -12.51 10.03
N HIS A 238 15.57 -12.96 8.90
CA HIS A 238 15.25 -14.25 8.30
C HIS A 238 16.42 -15.22 8.50
N ASN A 239 16.14 -16.42 8.99
CA ASN A 239 17.16 -17.45 9.13
C ASN A 239 17.37 -18.18 7.80
N GLY A 240 18.63 -18.30 7.38
CA GLY A 240 19.01 -18.87 6.11
C GLY A 240 18.87 -17.90 4.93
N ARG A 241 19.00 -18.43 3.74
CA ARG A 241 18.87 -17.70 2.47
C ARG A 241 17.43 -17.26 2.26
N LEU A 242 17.25 -16.04 1.75
CA LEU A 242 15.92 -15.52 1.41
C LEU A 242 15.82 -15.32 -0.11
N LYS A 243 15.02 -16.14 -0.77
CA LYS A 243 14.75 -16.01 -2.20
C LYS A 243 13.76 -14.89 -2.45
N LEU A 244 14.14 -13.94 -3.29
CA LEU A 244 13.25 -12.85 -3.69
C LEU A 244 12.21 -13.38 -4.68
N LYS A 245 10.94 -13.05 -4.46
CA LYS A 245 9.84 -13.43 -5.35
C LYS A 245 9.22 -12.21 -6.02
N ASP A 246 8.70 -11.28 -5.25
CA ASP A 246 7.98 -10.11 -5.72
C ASP A 246 8.80 -8.85 -5.45
N VAL A 247 9.76 -8.56 -6.33
CA VAL A 247 10.58 -7.34 -6.22
C VAL A 247 9.80 -6.16 -6.77
N LEU A 248 9.46 -5.23 -5.89
CA LEU A 248 8.74 -4.00 -6.20
C LEU A 248 9.68 -2.91 -6.71
N TYR A 249 10.88 -2.84 -6.14
CA TYR A 249 11.91 -1.88 -6.51
C TYR A 249 13.29 -2.50 -6.32
N SER A 250 14.22 -2.15 -7.22
CA SER A 250 15.64 -2.47 -7.08
C SER A 250 16.48 -1.40 -7.77
N GLY A 251 17.45 -0.83 -7.04
CA GLY A 251 18.30 0.25 -7.57
C GLY A 251 18.99 1.04 -6.48
N GLY A 252 19.45 2.24 -6.82
CA GLY A 252 19.97 3.19 -5.83
C GLY A 252 18.94 3.51 -4.78
N ASN A 253 19.39 3.79 -3.54
CA ASN A 253 18.46 4.04 -2.43
C ASN A 253 17.47 5.17 -2.78
N PRO A 254 16.16 4.90 -2.83
CA PRO A 254 15.18 5.87 -3.32
C PRO A 254 14.86 6.98 -2.33
N TYR A 255 15.41 6.94 -1.10
CA TYR A 255 15.08 7.90 -0.05
C TYR A 255 15.29 9.37 -0.47
N SER A 256 16.39 9.66 -1.14
CA SER A 256 16.71 11.02 -1.60
C SER A 256 15.70 11.57 -2.62
N ILE A 257 15.08 10.69 -3.38
CA ILE A 257 14.03 11.01 -4.35
C ILE A 257 12.71 11.22 -3.61
N VAL A 258 12.33 10.24 -2.80
CA VAL A 258 11.06 10.23 -2.07
C VAL A 258 10.99 11.34 -1.02
N SER A 259 12.08 11.61 -0.30
CA SER A 259 12.12 12.64 0.76
C SER A 259 12.01 14.07 0.26
N LYS A 260 12.43 14.32 -1.00
CA LYS A 260 12.32 15.65 -1.63
C LYS A 260 10.95 15.92 -2.25
N MET A 261 10.10 14.91 -2.35
CA MET A 261 8.75 15.05 -2.88
C MET A 261 7.84 15.64 -1.82
N ASN A 262 7.03 16.63 -2.19
CA ASN A 262 5.91 17.04 -1.36
C ASN A 262 4.88 15.89 -1.25
N TYR A 263 4.01 15.99 -0.26
CA TYR A 263 3.00 14.95 0.01
C TYR A 263 2.17 14.62 -1.23
N GLU A 264 1.72 15.63 -1.99
CA GLU A 264 0.94 15.43 -3.21
C GLU A 264 1.69 14.68 -4.30
N THR A 265 3.00 14.92 -4.43
CA THR A 265 3.83 14.22 -5.41
C THR A 265 4.13 12.79 -4.97
N ARG A 266 4.33 12.55 -3.67
CA ARG A 266 4.51 11.19 -3.12
C ARG A 266 3.28 10.33 -3.34
N SER A 267 2.10 10.87 -3.11
CA SER A 267 0.83 10.15 -3.26
C SER A 267 0.50 9.77 -4.72
N LYS A 268 1.12 10.44 -5.69
CA LYS A 268 0.87 10.22 -7.13
C LYS A 268 1.90 9.34 -7.84
N LEU A 269 2.96 8.89 -7.16
CA LEU A 269 4.04 8.14 -7.81
C LEU A 269 4.02 6.65 -7.44
N THR A 270 3.94 5.82 -8.46
CA THR A 270 4.22 4.38 -8.34
C THR A 270 5.74 4.13 -8.23
N PHE A 271 6.16 2.97 -7.70
CA PHE A 271 7.56 2.56 -7.67
C PHE A 271 8.25 2.62 -9.04
N ASN A 272 7.53 2.32 -10.12
CA ASN A 272 8.06 2.42 -11.48
C ASN A 272 8.37 3.87 -11.90
N GLN A 273 7.57 4.84 -11.46
CA GLN A 273 7.82 6.26 -11.71
C GLN A 273 8.97 6.79 -10.87
N ILE A 274 9.17 6.26 -9.65
CA ILE A 274 10.35 6.55 -8.83
C ILE A 274 11.62 6.04 -9.53
N LYS A 275 11.57 4.83 -10.09
CA LYS A 275 12.67 4.22 -10.82
C LYS A 275 13.03 5.03 -12.08
N ALA A 276 12.05 5.47 -12.86
CA ALA A 276 12.26 6.28 -14.06
C ALA A 276 12.93 7.64 -13.77
N ARG A 277 12.64 8.25 -12.61
CA ARG A 277 13.27 9.52 -12.19
C ARG A 277 14.68 9.35 -11.61
N GLY A 278 14.96 8.18 -11.02
CA GLY A 278 16.29 7.86 -10.49
C GLY A 278 17.32 7.52 -11.56
N SER A 279 16.89 7.13 -12.77
CA SER A 279 17.79 6.82 -13.90
C SER A 279 18.23 8.04 -14.73
N CYS A 280 17.69 9.22 -14.48
CA CYS A 280 18.04 10.46 -15.20
C CYS A 280 19.10 11.32 -14.50
N GLY A 281 19.79 10.79 -13.48
CA GLY A 281 20.86 11.45 -12.75
C GLY A 281 22.12 10.60 -12.76
N GLY A 282 22.76 10.51 -13.95
CA GLY A 282 24.10 9.98 -14.13
C GLY A 282 24.97 11.08 -14.67
#